data_b72f8e418a7f86b722c1c415a9594076
#
_entry.id   b72f8e418a7f86b722c1c415a9594076
#
_cell.length_a   1.000
_cell.length_b   1.000
_cell.length_c   1.000
_cell.angle_alpha   90.00
_cell.angle_beta   90.00
_cell.angle_gamma   90.00
#
_symmetry.space_group_name_H-M   'P 1'
#
loop_
_entity.id
_entity.type
_entity.pdbx_description
1 polymer ?
#
loop_
_entity_poly.entity_id
_entity_poly.type
_entity_poly.pdbx_seq_one_letter_code
_entity_poly.pdbx_strand_id
1 'polypeptide(L)' 'MGGKNTILTKFPLAGTKNGIISISHLEEPYGSGSFPVVSIGVALKKTGDEPDWKAHIPYENLDELITALKDAKERFDANK' A
#
# COMPACT_ATOMS: atom_id res chain seq x y z
N MET A 1 -16.80 13.29 -8.87
CA MET A 1 -15.84 12.41 -9.49
C MET A 1 -14.70 12.08 -8.54
N GLY A 2 -14.36 10.81 -8.46
CA GLY A 2 -13.32 10.40 -7.56
C GLY A 2 -11.97 11.01 -7.90
N GLY A 3 -11.04 10.90 -7.00
CA GLY A 3 -9.73 11.46 -7.18
C GLY A 3 -8.89 10.66 -8.16
N LYS A 4 -7.71 11.14 -8.35
CA LYS A 4 -6.75 10.54 -9.27
C LYS A 4 -5.92 9.49 -8.55
N ASN A 5 -5.75 8.35 -9.16
CA ASN A 5 -4.92 7.27 -8.64
C ASN A 5 -3.63 7.17 -9.44
N THR A 6 -2.51 7.41 -8.77
CA THR A 6 -1.20 7.34 -9.41
C THR A 6 -0.41 6.19 -8.77
N ILE A 7 -0.12 5.17 -9.55
CA ILE A 7 0.66 4.04 -9.06
C ILE A 7 2.13 4.45 -8.96
N LEU A 8 2.68 4.34 -7.76
CA LEU A 8 4.06 4.72 -7.49
C LEU A 8 5.03 3.56 -7.70
N THR A 9 4.66 2.38 -7.24
CA THR A 9 5.51 1.22 -7.39
C THR A 9 4.70 -0.06 -7.22
N LYS A 10 5.23 -1.13 -7.80
CA LYS A 10 4.70 -2.48 -7.65
C LYS A 10 5.88 -3.41 -7.46
N PHE A 11 5.71 -4.42 -6.64
CA PHE A 11 6.75 -5.43 -6.46
C PHE A 11 6.10 -6.76 -6.09
N PRO A 12 6.81 -7.88 -6.36
CA PRO A 12 6.25 -9.20 -6.05
C PRO A 12 6.10 -9.39 -4.55
N LEU A 13 5.02 -10.07 -4.17
CA LEU A 13 4.81 -10.46 -2.79
C LEU A 13 5.55 -11.77 -2.55
N ALA A 14 6.56 -11.74 -1.70
CA ALA A 14 7.36 -12.92 -1.38
C ALA A 14 6.49 -14.01 -0.79
N GLY A 15 6.79 -15.25 -1.12
CA GLY A 15 6.03 -16.39 -0.62
C GLY A 15 4.80 -16.72 -1.44
N THR A 16 4.54 -15.96 -2.49
CA THR A 16 3.42 -16.24 -3.39
C THR A 16 3.93 -16.40 -4.82
N LYS A 17 3.14 -17.08 -5.63
CA LYS A 17 3.49 -17.32 -7.02
C LYS A 17 3.23 -16.09 -7.89
N ASN A 18 2.09 -15.47 -7.71
CA ASN A 18 1.66 -14.36 -8.54
C ASN A 18 1.25 -13.13 -7.75
N GLY A 19 1.53 -13.13 -6.45
CA GLY A 19 1.13 -12.00 -5.61
C GLY A 19 1.92 -10.75 -5.93
N ILE A 20 1.27 -9.62 -5.84
CA ILE A 20 1.87 -8.31 -6.10
C ILE A 20 1.41 -7.33 -5.05
N ILE A 21 2.35 -6.57 -4.53
CA ILE A 21 2.05 -5.43 -3.66
C ILE A 21 2.19 -4.17 -4.51
N SER A 22 1.21 -3.30 -4.43
CA SER A 22 1.25 -2.03 -5.14
C SER A 22 1.07 -0.87 -4.18
N ILE A 23 1.81 0.20 -4.42
CA ILE A 23 1.72 1.41 -3.63
C ILE A 23 1.28 2.52 -4.58
N SER A 24 0.24 3.24 -4.21
CA SER A 24 -0.26 4.31 -5.04
C SER A 24 -0.65 5.53 -4.24
N HIS A 25 -0.67 6.65 -4.91
CA HIS A 25 -1.12 7.91 -4.36
C HIS A 25 -2.54 8.14 -4.86
N LEU A 26 -3.45 8.37 -3.94
CA LEU A 26 -4.86 8.53 -4.26
C LEU A 26 -5.31 9.90 -3.80
N GLU A 27 -5.70 10.74 -4.75
CA GLU A 27 -6.21 12.07 -4.45
C GLU A 27 -7.72 12.02 -4.28
N GLU A 28 -8.21 12.72 -3.28
CA GLU A 28 -9.65 12.83 -3.02
C GLU A 28 -10.36 11.47 -2.98
N PRO A 29 -9.87 10.53 -2.16
CA PRO A 29 -10.40 9.16 -2.15
C PRO A 29 -11.87 9.08 -1.73
N TYR A 30 -12.33 10.07 -1.00
CA TYR A 30 -13.71 10.07 -0.48
C TYR A 30 -14.55 11.19 -1.11
N GLY A 31 -14.10 11.71 -2.25
CA GLY A 31 -14.81 12.74 -2.94
C GLY A 31 -14.08 14.08 -2.92
N SER A 32 -14.69 15.06 -3.57
CA SER A 32 -14.11 16.38 -3.71
C SER A 32 -13.82 17.01 -2.34
N GLY A 33 -12.60 17.49 -2.17
CA GLY A 33 -12.18 18.14 -0.94
C GLY A 33 -11.58 17.24 0.11
N SER A 34 -11.58 15.91 -0.11
CA SER A 34 -10.93 15.02 0.85
C SER A 34 -9.41 15.06 0.65
N PHE A 35 -8.69 14.74 1.72
CA PHE A 35 -7.23 14.74 1.69
C PHE A 35 -6.69 13.51 0.97
N PRO A 36 -5.55 13.64 0.29
CA PRO A 36 -4.96 12.48 -0.38
C PRO A 36 -4.46 11.45 0.62
N VAL A 37 -4.39 10.21 0.16
CA VAL A 37 -3.89 9.11 0.98
C VAL A 37 -2.95 8.25 0.14
N VAL A 38 -2.16 7.43 0.84
CA VAL A 38 -1.40 6.36 0.18
C VAL A 38 -2.27 5.12 0.22
N SER A 39 -2.40 4.46 -0.91
CA SER A 39 -3.14 3.21 -1.00
C SER A 39 -2.16 2.06 -1.16
N ILE A 40 -2.29 1.06 -0.31
CA ILE A 40 -1.50 -0.16 -0.39
C ILE A 40 -2.42 -1.27 -0.83
N GLY A 41 -2.09 -1.91 -1.95
CA GLY A 41 -2.91 -2.99 -2.48
C GLY A 41 -2.11 -4.28 -2.51
N VAL A 42 -2.76 -5.38 -2.17
CA VAL A 42 -2.18 -6.71 -2.24
C VAL A 42 -3.06 -7.57 -3.13
N ALA A 43 -2.51 -8.02 -4.25
CA ALA A 43 -3.22 -8.90 -5.16
C ALA A 43 -2.57 -10.28 -5.11
N LEU A 44 -3.38 -11.30 -4.89
CA LEU A 44 -2.87 -12.66 -4.79
C LEU A 44 -3.04 -13.43 -6.08
N LYS A 45 -3.87 -12.93 -6.98
CA LYS A 45 -4.18 -13.59 -8.24
C LYS A 45 -3.52 -12.88 -9.41
N LYS A 46 -3.09 -13.65 -10.36
CA LYS A 46 -2.42 -13.14 -11.54
C LYS A 46 -3.29 -12.19 -12.37
N THR A 47 -4.57 -12.43 -12.40
CA THR A 47 -5.50 -11.68 -13.24
C THR A 47 -6.17 -10.51 -12.55
N GLY A 48 -5.71 -10.14 -11.38
CA GLY A 48 -6.37 -9.12 -10.59
C GLY A 48 -6.13 -7.71 -11.09
N ASP A 49 -7.10 -7.14 -11.76
CA ASP A 49 -7.09 -5.71 -12.02
C ASP A 49 -7.34 -4.98 -10.70
N GLU A 50 -7.95 -5.68 -9.77
CA GLU A 50 -8.21 -5.14 -8.45
C GLU A 50 -7.50 -5.98 -7.40
N PRO A 51 -6.88 -5.33 -6.41
CA PRO A 51 -6.24 -6.08 -5.33
C PRO A 51 -7.28 -6.81 -4.49
N ASP A 52 -6.87 -7.96 -3.95
CA ASP A 52 -7.72 -8.72 -3.03
C ASP A 52 -7.87 -8.00 -1.70
N TRP A 53 -6.90 -7.18 -1.36
CA TRP A 53 -6.89 -6.42 -0.14
C TRP A 53 -6.33 -5.03 -0.41
N LYS A 54 -6.88 -4.04 0.23
CA LYS A 54 -6.49 -2.65 0.01
C LYS A 54 -6.62 -1.87 1.31
N ALA A 55 -5.65 -1.01 1.58
CA ALA A 55 -5.70 -0.14 2.74
C ALA A 55 -5.32 1.27 2.35
N HIS A 56 -6.04 2.23 2.87
CA HIS A 56 -5.76 3.65 2.64
C HIS A 56 -5.14 4.24 3.88
N ILE A 57 -3.95 4.82 3.75
CA ILE A 57 -3.21 5.37 4.87
C ILE A 57 -3.09 6.88 4.69
N PRO A 58 -3.66 7.67 5.61
CA PRO A 58 -3.49 9.12 5.55
C PRO A 58 -2.01 9.51 5.67
N TYR A 59 -1.61 10.55 4.97
CA TYR A 59 -0.23 11.00 5.03
C TYR A 59 0.19 11.41 6.44
N GLU A 60 -0.75 11.85 7.26
CA GLU A 60 -0.46 12.19 8.66
C GLU A 60 0.08 11.00 9.45
N ASN A 61 -0.33 9.80 9.09
CA ASN A 61 0.09 8.58 9.77
C ASN A 61 1.24 7.87 9.08
N LEU A 62 1.64 8.37 7.91
CA LEU A 62 2.60 7.65 7.10
C LEU A 62 3.96 7.51 7.76
N ASP A 63 4.45 8.56 8.40
CA ASP A 63 5.75 8.49 9.08
C ASP A 63 5.76 7.45 10.20
N GLU A 64 4.67 7.40 10.96
CA GLU A 64 4.53 6.41 12.02
C GLU A 64 4.50 5.00 11.45
N LEU A 65 3.80 4.82 10.33
CA LEU A 65 3.73 3.53 9.68
C LEU A 65 5.10 3.09 9.16
N ILE A 66 5.82 4.00 8.54
CA ILE A 66 7.17 3.72 8.05
C ILE A 66 8.08 3.30 9.20
N THR A 67 8.03 4.03 10.30
CA THR A 67 8.84 3.72 11.47
C THR A 67 8.48 2.36 12.05
N ALA A 68 7.19 2.07 12.15
CA ALA A 68 6.73 0.79 12.69
C ALA A 68 7.16 -0.37 11.81
N LEU A 69 7.11 -0.20 10.49
CA LEU A 69 7.54 -1.25 9.57
C LEU A 69 9.05 -1.48 9.64
N LYS A 70 9.82 -0.42 9.74
CA LYS A 70 11.27 -0.54 9.92
C LYS A 70 11.61 -1.24 11.22
N ASP A 71 10.93 -0.87 12.29
CA ASP A 71 11.15 -1.48 13.60
C ASP A 71 10.85 -2.98 13.55
N ALA A 72 9.75 -3.36 12.94
CA ALA A 72 9.39 -4.76 12.79
C ALA A 72 10.47 -5.53 12.02
N LYS A 73 10.94 -4.95 10.93
CA LYS A 73 11.98 -5.58 10.12
C LYS A 73 13.26 -5.78 10.91
N GLU A 74 13.68 -4.76 11.65
CA GLU A 74 14.90 -4.85 12.45
C GLU A 74 14.80 -5.90 13.54
N ARG A 75 13.65 -5.99 14.18
CA ARG A 75 13.44 -6.98 15.23
C ARG A 75 13.51 -8.41 14.69
N PHE A 76 12.88 -8.64 13.54
CA PHE A 76 12.92 -9.96 12.94
C PHE A 76 14.29 -10.30 12.37
N ASP A 77 14.96 -9.34 11.78
CA ASP A 77 16.32 -9.56 11.27
C ASP A 77 17.28 -9.86 12.40
N ALA A 78 17.12 -9.17 13.53
CA ALA A 78 18.01 -9.36 14.67
C ALA A 78 17.85 -10.74 15.30
N ASN A 79 16.71 -11.41 15.08
CA ASN A 79 16.44 -12.73 15.65
C ASN A 79 16.78 -13.89 14.73
N LYS A 80 17.32 -13.61 13.57
CA LYS A 80 17.72 -14.66 12.65
C LYS A 80 19.06 -15.26 13.00
#